data_39e4acac9dba1f2133757c1907de6f01
#
_entry.id   39e4acac9dba1f2133757c1907de6f01
#
_cell.length_a   1.000
_cell.length_b   1.000
_cell.length_c   1.000
_cell.angle_alpha   90.00
_cell.angle_beta   90.00
_cell.angle_gamma   90.00
#
_symmetry.space_group_name_H-M   'P 1'
#
loop_
_entity.id
_entity.type
_entity.pdbx_description
1 polymer ?
#
loop_
_entity_poly.entity_id
_entity_poly.type
_entity_poly.pdbx_seq_one_letter_code
_entity_poly.pdbx_strand_id
1 'polypeptide(L)'
;MKKTNLRIIKIDKNKTLFNYEKKVIIKELILNLTLGYYDFEKEKPQKVKFSLEANYKDKKPTNDRDLKSIVNYDKLVRLIKKLTKNKHYNFLETLAEDVFDELFKDKRIDK
;
A
#
# COMPACT_ATOMS: atom_id res chain seq x y z
N MET A 1 6.43 0.97 12.06
CA MET A 1 5.24 1.14 12.88
C MET A 1 3.99 1.18 12.05
N LYS A 2 2.98 0.50 12.53
CA LYS A 2 1.73 0.38 11.77
C LYS A 2 0.74 1.43 12.25
N LYS A 3 0.26 2.23 11.34
CA LYS A 3 -0.81 3.18 11.64
C LYS A 3 -1.83 3.14 10.50
N THR A 4 -3.05 2.83 10.84
CA THR A 4 -4.17 2.88 9.91
C THR A 4 -5.06 4.05 10.29
N ASN A 5 -5.22 4.97 9.36
CA ASN A 5 -6.23 6.01 9.45
C ASN A 5 -7.37 5.63 8.51
N LEU A 6 -8.52 5.43 9.07
CA LEU A 6 -9.71 5.19 8.27
C LEU A 6 -10.55 6.46 8.29
N ARG A 7 -10.75 7.02 7.11
CA ARG A 7 -11.52 8.23 6.94
C ARG A 7 -12.65 8.01 5.96
N ILE A 8 -13.87 8.22 6.40
CA ILE A 8 -15.03 8.19 5.53
C ILE A 8 -15.34 9.63 5.16
N ILE A 9 -15.11 9.99 3.89
CA ILE A 9 -15.22 11.37 3.42
C ILE A 9 -16.63 11.66 2.93
N LYS A 10 -17.29 10.66 2.36
CA LYS A 10 -18.57 10.86 1.71
C LYS A 10 -19.48 9.65 1.84
N ILE A 11 -20.69 9.91 2.28
CA ILE A 11 -21.77 8.91 2.28
C ILE A 11 -22.93 9.52 1.50
N ASP A 12 -23.29 8.88 0.40
CA ASP A 12 -24.44 9.30 -0.41
C ASP A 12 -25.66 8.49 0.00
N LYS A 13 -26.55 9.11 0.78
CA LYS A 13 -27.76 8.46 1.31
C LYS A 13 -28.93 8.51 0.32
N ASN A 14 -28.81 9.28 -0.74
CA ASN A 14 -29.90 9.47 -1.70
C ASN A 14 -29.89 8.43 -2.80
N LYS A 15 -28.84 7.62 -2.88
CA LYS A 15 -28.73 6.53 -3.84
C LYS A 15 -28.90 5.20 -3.14
N THR A 16 -29.38 4.23 -3.89
CA THR A 16 -29.48 2.85 -3.42
C THR A 16 -28.11 2.22 -3.12
N LEU A 17 -27.04 2.84 -3.66
CA LEU A 17 -25.67 2.42 -3.45
C LEU A 17 -24.94 3.47 -2.60
N PHE A 18 -24.29 3.02 -1.55
CA PHE A 18 -23.41 3.86 -0.73
C PHE A 18 -22.02 3.90 -1.34
N ASN A 19 -21.43 5.10 -1.40
CA ASN A 19 -20.04 5.27 -1.77
C ASN A 19 -19.26 5.64 -0.51
N TYR A 20 -18.30 4.80 -0.15
CA TYR A 20 -17.40 5.05 0.95
C TYR A 20 -16.03 5.40 0.39
N GLU A 21 -15.50 6.56 0.75
CA GLU A 21 -14.13 6.93 0.44
C GLU A 21 -13.28 6.68 1.68
N LYS A 22 -12.23 5.88 1.50
CA LYS A 22 -11.38 5.43 2.60
C LYS A 22 -9.92 5.64 2.26
N LYS A 23 -9.12 5.82 3.29
CA LYS A 23 -7.68 6.01 3.17
C LYS A 23 -6.95 5.07 4.11
N VAL A 24 -5.97 4.37 3.56
CA VAL A 24 -5.04 3.55 4.34
C VAL A 24 -3.68 4.23 4.32
N ILE A 25 -3.10 4.44 5.48
CA ILE A 25 -1.79 5.07 5.60
C ILE A 25 -0.82 4.11 6.29
N ILE A 26 0.30 3.86 5.63
CA ILE A 26 1.44 3.18 6.22
C ILE A 26 2.50 4.24 6.47
N LYS A 27 2.86 4.45 7.74
CA LYS A 27 3.89 5.42 8.10
C LYS A 27 5.13 4.72 8.62
N GLU A 28 6.28 5.16 8.12
CA GLU A 28 7.58 4.81 8.66
C GLU A 28 7.83 3.31 8.75
N LEU A 29 7.40 2.57 7.74
CA LEU A 29 7.77 1.17 7.63
C LEU A 29 9.25 1.10 7.25
N ILE A 30 10.06 0.54 8.13
CA ILE A 30 11.51 0.43 7.90
C ILE A 30 11.83 -0.99 7.45
N LEU A 31 12.46 -1.10 6.30
CA LEU A 31 12.89 -2.37 5.74
C LEU A 31 14.37 -2.31 5.39
N ASN A 32 15.08 -3.41 5.59
CA ASN A 32 16.44 -3.58 5.12
C ASN A 32 16.40 -4.20 3.72
N LEU A 33 16.92 -3.49 2.74
CA LEU A 33 16.94 -3.98 1.37
C LEU A 33 18.14 -3.42 0.62
N THR A 34 18.53 -4.13 -0.43
CA THR A 34 19.55 -3.61 -1.33
C THR A 34 18.88 -2.68 -2.34
N LEU A 35 19.45 -1.50 -2.49
CA LEU A 35 18.92 -0.48 -3.39
C LEU A 35 20.08 0.35 -3.92
N GLY A 36 20.14 0.54 -5.22
CA GLY A 36 21.12 1.41 -5.85
C GLY A 36 21.71 0.83 -7.12
N TYR A 37 22.16 1.73 -7.98
CA TYR A 37 22.72 1.40 -9.28
C TYR A 37 24.15 0.87 -9.19
N TYR A 38 24.93 1.36 -8.24
CA TYR A 38 26.36 1.04 -8.14
C TYR A 38 26.59 -0.31 -7.48
N ASP A 39 27.69 -0.98 -7.84
CA ASP A 39 27.98 -2.34 -7.40
C ASP A 39 28.08 -2.46 -5.88
N PHE A 40 28.68 -1.47 -5.20
CA PHE A 40 28.78 -1.51 -3.75
C PHE A 40 27.43 -1.44 -3.06
N GLU A 41 26.43 -0.87 -3.69
CA GLU A 41 25.06 -0.79 -3.16
C GLU A 41 24.33 -2.13 -3.24
N LYS A 42 24.77 -3.02 -4.12
CA LYS A 42 24.17 -4.34 -4.29
C LYS A 42 24.61 -5.34 -3.21
N GLU A 43 25.68 -5.07 -2.53
CA GLU A 43 26.26 -5.99 -1.55
C GLU A 43 25.78 -5.77 -0.14
N LYS A 44 25.37 -4.56 0.20
CA LYS A 44 24.98 -4.19 1.56
C LYS A 44 23.54 -3.71 1.60
N PRO A 45 22.70 -4.33 2.44
CA PRO A 45 21.36 -3.81 2.67
C PRO A 45 21.40 -2.43 3.31
N GLN A 46 20.44 -1.63 2.95
CA GLN A 46 20.21 -0.30 3.51
C GLN A 46 18.90 -0.28 4.25
N LYS A 47 18.79 0.57 5.24
CA LYS A 47 17.50 0.85 5.87
C LYS A 47 16.74 1.84 5.01
N VAL A 48 15.59 1.43 4.52
CA VAL A 48 14.72 2.27 3.72
C VAL A 48 13.41 2.45 4.45
N LYS A 49 12.98 3.68 4.57
CA LYS A 49 11.74 4.05 5.23
C LYS A 49 10.66 4.26 4.19
N PHE A 50 9.58 3.51 4.32
CA PHE A 50 8.42 3.62 3.43
C PHE A 50 7.29 4.33 4.13
N SER A 51 6.71 5.28 3.41
CA SER A 51 5.43 5.87 3.78
C SER A 51 4.52 5.79 2.56
N LEU A 52 3.34 5.24 2.75
CA LEU A 52 2.40 4.97 1.67
C LEU A 52 1.02 5.41 2.07
N GLU A 53 0.34 6.05 1.15
CA GLU A 53 -1.04 6.44 1.32
C GLU A 53 -1.84 5.91 0.15
N ALA A 54 -2.88 5.12 0.45
CA ALA A 54 -3.76 4.57 -0.56
C ALA A 54 -5.19 5.02 -0.28
N ASN A 55 -5.81 5.62 -1.28
CA ASN A 55 -7.22 6.00 -1.25
C ASN A 55 -8.03 5.00 -2.05
N TYR A 56 -9.14 4.58 -1.50
CA TYR A 56 -10.00 3.64 -2.18
C TYR A 56 -11.47 3.95 -1.96
N LYS A 57 -12.28 3.47 -2.89
CA LYS A 57 -13.74 3.61 -2.83
C LYS A 57 -14.35 2.24 -2.77
N ASP A 58 -15.37 2.12 -1.95
CA ASP A 58 -16.12 0.88 -1.83
C ASP A 58 -17.62 1.20 -1.89
N LYS A 59 -18.34 0.44 -2.71
CA LYS A 59 -19.78 0.58 -2.86
C LYS A 59 -20.56 -0.15 -1.77
N LYS A 60 -19.90 -1.09 -1.10
CA LYS A 60 -20.48 -1.88 -0.05
C LYS A 60 -19.98 -1.40 1.31
N PRO A 61 -20.83 -1.43 2.35
CA PRO A 61 -20.34 -1.16 3.69
C PRO A 61 -19.32 -2.21 4.11
N THR A 62 -18.48 -1.84 5.06
CA THR A 62 -17.51 -2.76 5.64
C THR A 62 -18.23 -3.89 6.38
N ASN A 63 -17.81 -5.12 6.11
CA ASN A 63 -18.24 -6.29 6.86
C ASN A 63 -17.16 -6.63 7.89
N ASP A 64 -17.46 -6.43 9.14
CA ASP A 64 -16.51 -6.58 10.25
C ASP A 64 -15.94 -7.99 10.39
N ARG A 65 -16.55 -8.98 9.77
CA ARG A 65 -16.11 -10.37 9.80
C ARG A 65 -15.37 -10.81 8.54
N ASP A 66 -15.27 -9.93 7.56
CA ASP A 66 -14.65 -10.23 6.27
C ASP A 66 -13.51 -9.28 5.97
N LEU A 67 -12.28 -9.79 6.03
CA LEU A 67 -11.09 -9.01 5.70
C LEU A 67 -11.08 -8.50 4.27
N LYS A 68 -11.75 -9.19 3.36
CA LYS A 68 -11.84 -8.76 1.96
C LYS A 68 -12.70 -7.53 1.77
N SER A 69 -13.52 -7.18 2.76
CA SER A 69 -14.35 -5.98 2.69
C SER A 69 -13.55 -4.69 2.87
N ILE A 70 -12.31 -4.78 3.27
CA ILE A 70 -11.40 -3.63 3.40
C ILE A 70 -10.15 -3.84 2.55
N VAL A 71 -9.43 -2.76 2.30
CA VAL A 71 -8.06 -2.85 1.80
C VAL A 71 -7.18 -3.16 3.00
N ASN A 72 -6.73 -4.40 3.09
CA ASN A 72 -6.06 -4.93 4.27
C ASN A 72 -4.65 -4.35 4.39
N TYR A 73 -4.40 -3.62 5.47
CA TYR A 73 -3.12 -3.03 5.79
C TYR A 73 -1.98 -4.06 5.80
N ASP A 74 -2.19 -5.17 6.50
CA ASP A 74 -1.14 -6.20 6.59
C ASP A 74 -0.81 -6.82 5.23
N LYS A 75 -1.78 -6.92 4.35
CA LYS A 75 -1.56 -7.41 2.99
C LYS A 75 -0.66 -6.44 2.21
N LEU A 76 -0.86 -5.13 2.37
CA LEU A 76 -0.03 -4.13 1.72
C LEU A 76 1.41 -4.18 2.24
N VAL A 77 1.59 -4.32 3.53
CA VAL A 77 2.92 -4.47 4.13
C VAL A 77 3.62 -5.72 3.63
N ARG A 78 2.93 -6.85 3.56
CA ARG A 78 3.49 -8.10 3.04
C ARG A 78 3.88 -7.98 1.58
N LEU A 79 3.09 -7.28 0.80
CA LEU A 79 3.37 -7.04 -0.61
C LEU A 79 4.68 -6.28 -0.79
N ILE A 80 4.86 -5.20 -0.05
CA ILE A 80 6.10 -4.40 -0.10
C ILE A 80 7.29 -5.24 0.32
N LYS A 81 7.16 -6.01 1.39
CA LYS A 81 8.22 -6.90 1.86
C LYS A 81 8.59 -7.96 0.83
N LYS A 82 7.60 -8.53 0.17
CA LYS A 82 7.82 -9.55 -0.87
C LYS A 82 8.58 -8.97 -2.06
N LEU A 83 8.19 -7.81 -2.54
CA LEU A 83 8.86 -7.15 -3.66
C LEU A 83 10.31 -6.84 -3.34
N THR A 84 10.57 -6.29 -2.16
CA THR A 84 11.91 -5.87 -1.76
C THR A 84 12.82 -7.02 -1.37
N LYS A 85 12.26 -8.17 -0.98
CA LYS A 85 13.04 -9.36 -0.63
C LYS A 85 13.56 -10.09 -1.85
N ASN A 86 12.77 -10.16 -2.92
CA ASN A 86 13.03 -11.04 -4.05
C ASN A 86 13.75 -10.34 -5.21
N LYS A 87 13.97 -9.05 -5.13
CA LYS A 87 14.52 -8.28 -6.24
C LYS A 87 15.37 -7.13 -5.74
N HIS A 88 16.54 -6.97 -6.35
CA HIS A 88 17.33 -5.77 -6.19
C HIS A 88 16.80 -4.67 -7.11
N TYR A 89 16.68 -3.47 -6.61
CA TYR A 89 16.28 -2.31 -7.40
C TYR A 89 17.45 -1.35 -7.56
N ASN A 90 17.77 -1.03 -8.80
CA ASN A 90 18.79 -0.03 -9.08
C ASN A 90 18.28 1.38 -8.78
N PHE A 91 17.01 1.61 -9.04
CA PHE A 91 16.41 2.94 -8.89
C PHE A 91 15.20 2.87 -7.96
N LEU A 92 15.08 3.91 -7.16
CA LEU A 92 13.92 4.08 -6.28
C LEU A 92 12.62 4.19 -7.08
N GLU A 93 12.70 4.83 -8.25
CA GLU A 93 11.55 4.99 -9.15
C GLU A 93 11.00 3.64 -9.60
N THR A 94 11.85 2.69 -9.91
CA THR A 94 11.44 1.35 -10.33
C THR A 94 10.74 0.61 -9.20
N LEU A 95 11.26 0.73 -7.99
CA LEU A 95 10.63 0.15 -6.81
C LEU A 95 9.23 0.75 -6.61
N ALA A 96 9.11 2.07 -6.70
CA ALA A 96 7.83 2.75 -6.55
C ALA A 96 6.83 2.30 -7.61
N GLU A 97 7.27 2.18 -8.86
CA GLU A 97 6.42 1.72 -9.96
C GLU A 97 5.89 0.31 -9.71
N ASP A 98 6.74 -0.61 -9.26
CA ASP A 98 6.35 -1.98 -8.97
C ASP A 98 5.34 -2.04 -7.80
N VAL A 99 5.55 -1.22 -6.78
CA VAL A 99 4.60 -1.11 -5.67
C VAL A 99 3.25 -0.63 -6.17
N PHE A 100 3.23 0.41 -6.98
CA PHE A 100 1.99 0.94 -7.54
C PHE A 100 1.28 -0.06 -8.44
N ASP A 101 2.01 -0.75 -9.29
CA ASP A 101 1.44 -1.77 -10.16
C ASP A 101 0.71 -2.86 -9.37
N GLU A 102 1.32 -3.30 -8.27
CA GLU A 102 0.68 -4.30 -7.42
C GLU A 102 -0.53 -3.75 -6.65
N LEU A 103 -0.43 -2.51 -6.15
CA LEU A 103 -1.53 -1.88 -5.43
C LEU A 103 -2.75 -1.66 -6.32
N PHE A 104 -2.54 -1.19 -7.55
CA PHE A 104 -3.63 -0.90 -8.47
C PHE A 104 -4.28 -2.15 -9.07
N LYS A 105 -3.77 -3.34 -8.77
CA LYS A 105 -4.51 -4.58 -9.07
C LYS A 105 -5.80 -4.69 -8.25
N ASP A 106 -5.85 -4.09 -7.09
CA ASP A 106 -7.09 -3.91 -6.36
C ASP A 106 -7.84 -2.71 -6.95
N LYS A 107 -8.93 -2.99 -7.64
CA LYS A 107 -9.68 -1.98 -8.38
C LYS A 107 -10.37 -0.95 -7.51
N ARG A 108 -10.44 -1.17 -6.21
CA ARG A 108 -10.98 -0.19 -5.26
C ARG A 108 -10.03 0.98 -5.06
N ILE A 109 -8.73 0.75 -5.21
CA ILE A 109 -7.70 1.77 -5.02
C ILE A 109 -7.69 2.67 -6.25
N ASP A 110 -7.89 3.97 -6.06
CA ASP A 110 -7.93 4.96 -7.13
C ASP A 110 -6.82 6.01 -7.03
N LYS A 111 -6.09 6.03 -5.93
CA LYS A 111 -4.95 6.93 -5.73
C LYS A 111 -3.88 6.29 -4.87
#